data_deae216606e61b61ee2340fe35f52434
#
_entry.id   deae216606e61b61ee2340fe35f52434
#
_cell.length_a   1.000
_cell.length_b   1.000
_cell.length_c   1.000
_cell.angle_alpha   90.00
_cell.angle_beta   90.00
_cell.angle_gamma   90.00
#
_symmetry.space_group_name_H-M   'P 1'
#
loop_
_entity.id
_entity.type
_entity.pdbx_description
1 polymer ?
#
loop_
_entity_poly.entity_id
_entity_poly.type
_entity_poly.pdbx_seq_one_letter_code
_entity_poly.pdbx_strand_id
1 'polypeptide(L)'
;MSRKQRKQVIEAERREPSISRQCQLLDLSRSSFYYEPQPIDPEDLELMRLIDEQYLKTPVFGSRSMVRHFWRQGRKVNRKRIQRLMRLMGIEAIYPKPHTSRPHPEHKIYPYLLRDLTIDHANQVWAADITYVGMSRGYMYLVAIMDWHSRKVLSWRLSNTLESDFCVEALQEALSRYGRPDIFNTDQGSQFTSTAFTQVLKDHGIAISMDGRGRCQDNIFVERLWWTIKHHYLYLHSFSCSSDLRHGLSE
;
A
#
# COMPACT_ATOMS: atom_id res chain seq x y z
N MET A 1 16.02 -25.95 -16.82
CA MET A 1 15.04 -26.90 -17.44
C MET A 1 13.77 -26.91 -16.60
N SER A 2 12.57 -26.91 -17.24
CA SER A 2 11.28 -27.11 -16.56
C SER A 2 11.12 -28.55 -16.08
N ARG A 3 10.22 -28.83 -15.10
CA ARG A 3 9.90 -30.21 -14.67
C ARG A 3 9.51 -31.11 -15.84
N LYS A 4 8.72 -30.60 -16.79
CA LYS A 4 8.28 -31.34 -17.98
C LYS A 4 9.46 -31.72 -18.87
N GLN A 5 10.40 -30.83 -19.10
CA GLN A 5 11.61 -31.10 -19.87
C GLN A 5 12.52 -32.12 -19.19
N ARG A 6 12.71 -32.01 -17.86
CA ARG A 6 13.49 -33.00 -17.08
C ARG A 6 12.89 -34.39 -17.16
N LYS A 7 11.55 -34.53 -17.10
CA LYS A 7 10.83 -35.81 -17.23
C LYS A 7 11.03 -36.44 -18.62
N GLN A 8 11.09 -35.62 -19.68
CA GLN A 8 11.30 -36.10 -21.06
C GLN A 8 12.72 -36.61 -21.35
N VAL A 9 13.71 -36.18 -20.57
CA VAL A 9 15.12 -36.59 -20.74
C VAL A 9 15.36 -37.96 -20.07
N ILE A 10 14.48 -38.42 -19.16
CA ILE A 10 14.63 -39.70 -18.49
C ILE A 10 14.27 -40.84 -19.45
N GLU A 11 15.25 -41.67 -19.75
CA GLU A 11 15.09 -42.89 -20.57
C GLU A 11 14.73 -44.09 -19.70
N ALA A 12 13.42 -44.42 -19.62
CA ALA A 12 12.92 -45.49 -18.75
C ALA A 12 13.42 -46.90 -19.16
N GLU A 13 13.73 -47.11 -20.44
CA GLU A 13 14.18 -48.39 -20.98
C GLU A 13 15.66 -48.64 -20.77
N ARG A 14 16.44 -47.60 -20.43
CA ARG A 14 17.87 -47.71 -20.22
C ARG A 14 18.20 -48.34 -18.87
N ARG A 15 19.01 -49.40 -18.87
CA ARG A 15 19.39 -50.11 -17.62
C ARG A 15 20.39 -49.33 -16.79
N GLU A 16 21.32 -48.57 -17.40
CA GLU A 16 22.32 -47.77 -16.71
C GLU A 16 22.43 -46.37 -17.34
N PRO A 17 22.34 -45.26 -16.53
CA PRO A 17 22.03 -45.29 -15.10
C PRO A 17 20.55 -45.62 -14.82
N SER A 18 20.26 -46.19 -13.67
CA SER A 18 18.90 -46.52 -13.26
C SER A 18 18.00 -45.27 -13.21
N ILE A 19 16.67 -45.43 -13.36
CA ILE A 19 15.70 -44.31 -13.29
C ILE A 19 15.90 -43.49 -12.01
N SER A 20 16.19 -44.15 -10.89
CA SER A 20 16.46 -43.45 -9.61
C SER A 20 17.66 -42.53 -9.73
N ARG A 21 18.72 -43.00 -10.37
CA ARG A 21 19.96 -42.19 -10.57
C ARG A 21 19.77 -41.09 -11.60
N GLN A 22 19.01 -41.35 -12.68
CA GLN A 22 18.65 -40.32 -13.66
C GLN A 22 17.80 -39.20 -13.02
N CYS A 23 16.81 -39.57 -12.19
CA CYS A 23 16.02 -38.60 -11.43
C CYS A 23 16.89 -37.75 -10.50
N GLN A 24 17.84 -38.35 -9.80
CA GLN A 24 18.78 -37.65 -8.92
C GLN A 24 19.67 -36.67 -9.69
N LEU A 25 20.23 -37.08 -10.84
CA LEU A 25 21.08 -36.22 -11.69
C LEU A 25 20.32 -35.04 -12.26
N LEU A 26 19.02 -35.19 -12.53
CA LEU A 26 18.15 -34.14 -13.06
C LEU A 26 17.43 -33.34 -11.98
N ASP A 27 17.75 -33.56 -10.70
CA ASP A 27 17.06 -32.93 -9.58
C ASP A 27 15.52 -33.02 -9.72
N LEU A 28 15.03 -34.23 -9.99
CA LEU A 28 13.61 -34.56 -10.10
C LEU A 28 13.26 -35.65 -9.10
N SER A 29 12.19 -35.43 -8.31
CA SER A 29 11.74 -36.52 -7.42
C SER A 29 11.20 -37.70 -8.23
N ARG A 30 11.51 -38.91 -7.80
CA ARG A 30 11.03 -40.16 -8.44
C ARG A 30 9.49 -40.22 -8.51
N SER A 31 8.79 -39.73 -7.47
CA SER A 31 7.34 -39.61 -7.48
C SER A 31 6.83 -38.65 -8.56
N SER A 32 7.54 -37.57 -8.83
CA SER A 32 7.19 -36.65 -9.94
C SER A 32 7.40 -37.28 -11.31
N PHE A 33 8.35 -38.20 -11.47
CA PHE A 33 8.55 -38.93 -12.73
C PHE A 33 7.38 -39.87 -13.04
N TYR A 34 6.91 -40.63 -12.06
CA TYR A 34 5.77 -41.55 -12.22
C TYR A 34 4.39 -40.89 -12.09
N TYR A 35 4.34 -39.62 -11.70
CA TYR A 35 3.07 -38.91 -11.57
C TYR A 35 2.41 -38.73 -12.95
N GLU A 36 1.22 -39.25 -13.09
CA GLU A 36 0.30 -39.01 -14.20
C GLU A 36 -0.85 -38.12 -13.70
N PRO A 37 -1.11 -37.00 -14.37
CA PRO A 37 -2.25 -36.17 -14.02
C PRO A 37 -3.55 -36.95 -14.17
N GLN A 38 -4.33 -37.04 -13.11
CA GLN A 38 -5.67 -37.61 -13.20
C GLN A 38 -6.59 -36.68 -14.02
N PRO A 39 -7.48 -37.23 -14.86
CA PRO A 39 -8.49 -36.45 -15.54
C PRO A 39 -9.36 -35.68 -14.53
N ILE A 40 -9.87 -34.54 -14.93
CA ILE A 40 -10.75 -33.73 -14.08
C ILE A 40 -12.09 -34.47 -13.93
N ASP A 41 -12.56 -34.62 -12.70
CA ASP A 41 -13.83 -35.24 -12.38
C ASP A 41 -14.98 -34.49 -13.11
N PRO A 42 -15.93 -35.21 -13.76
CA PRO A 42 -17.11 -34.61 -14.38
C PRO A 42 -17.89 -33.67 -13.46
N GLU A 43 -17.99 -33.97 -12.14
CA GLU A 43 -18.59 -33.06 -11.18
C GLU A 43 -17.78 -31.78 -11.01
N ASP A 44 -16.45 -31.85 -11.08
CA ASP A 44 -15.59 -30.65 -11.03
C ASP A 44 -15.75 -29.81 -12.30
N LEU A 45 -15.89 -30.41 -13.47
CA LEU A 45 -16.16 -29.68 -14.72
C LEU A 45 -17.48 -28.93 -14.66
N GLU A 46 -18.55 -29.56 -14.18
CA GLU A 46 -19.85 -28.93 -14.00
C GLU A 46 -19.75 -27.77 -12.97
N LEU A 47 -19.03 -27.99 -11.86
CA LEU A 47 -18.84 -26.96 -10.85
C LEU A 47 -17.99 -25.79 -11.38
N MET A 48 -16.99 -26.05 -12.23
CA MET A 48 -16.19 -25.01 -12.90
C MET A 48 -17.07 -24.16 -13.81
N ARG A 49 -17.97 -24.77 -14.59
CA ARG A 49 -18.93 -24.05 -15.43
C ARG A 49 -19.81 -23.11 -14.58
N LEU A 50 -20.34 -23.59 -13.48
CA LEU A 50 -21.19 -22.80 -12.57
C LEU A 50 -20.38 -21.67 -11.86
N ILE A 51 -19.13 -21.93 -11.53
CA ILE A 51 -18.22 -20.90 -10.97
C ILE A 51 -18.00 -19.80 -12.01
N ASP A 52 -17.77 -20.15 -13.27
CA ASP A 52 -17.56 -19.19 -14.35
C ASP A 52 -18.81 -18.33 -14.60
N GLU A 53 -19.96 -18.94 -14.74
CA GLU A 53 -21.25 -18.24 -14.90
C GLU A 53 -21.52 -17.25 -13.75
N GLN A 54 -21.23 -17.66 -12.52
CA GLN A 54 -21.40 -16.77 -11.36
C GLN A 54 -20.34 -15.68 -11.30
N TYR A 55 -19.11 -16.00 -11.67
CA TYR A 55 -18.02 -15.02 -11.70
C TYR A 55 -18.29 -13.91 -12.73
N LEU A 56 -18.83 -14.22 -13.90
CA LEU A 56 -19.23 -13.23 -14.90
C LEU A 56 -20.31 -12.25 -14.36
N LYS A 57 -21.18 -12.73 -13.47
CA LYS A 57 -22.21 -11.88 -12.82
C LYS A 57 -21.66 -11.08 -11.65
N THR A 58 -20.74 -11.64 -10.88
CA THR A 58 -20.20 -11.04 -9.65
C THR A 58 -18.70 -11.31 -9.50
N PRO A 59 -17.85 -10.61 -10.26
CA PRO A 59 -16.41 -10.87 -10.31
C PRO A 59 -15.69 -10.59 -8.98
N VAL A 60 -16.37 -9.95 -8.04
CA VAL A 60 -15.87 -9.70 -6.67
C VAL A 60 -16.01 -10.91 -5.73
N PHE A 61 -16.68 -12.01 -6.18
CA PHE A 61 -16.87 -13.19 -5.35
C PHE A 61 -15.59 -14.02 -5.27
N GLY A 62 -14.96 -14.03 -4.10
CA GLY A 62 -13.93 -15.00 -3.77
C GLY A 62 -14.50 -16.35 -3.33
N SER A 63 -13.64 -17.32 -3.02
CA SER A 63 -14.03 -18.70 -2.67
C SER A 63 -15.05 -18.79 -1.52
N ARG A 64 -15.02 -17.87 -0.53
CA ARG A 64 -16.01 -17.85 0.57
C ARG A 64 -17.40 -17.42 0.09
N SER A 65 -17.46 -16.40 -0.77
CA SER A 65 -18.72 -15.90 -1.31
C SER A 65 -19.34 -16.87 -2.31
N MET A 66 -18.51 -17.55 -3.13
CA MET A 66 -18.94 -18.63 -4.02
C MET A 66 -19.56 -19.79 -3.25
N VAL A 67 -18.92 -20.25 -2.17
CA VAL A 67 -19.48 -21.31 -1.32
C VAL A 67 -20.85 -20.92 -0.77
N ARG A 68 -20.98 -19.69 -0.21
CA ARG A 68 -22.26 -19.19 0.29
C ARG A 68 -23.34 -19.13 -0.80
N HIS A 69 -22.95 -18.72 -2.00
CA HIS A 69 -23.85 -18.68 -3.16
C HIS A 69 -24.38 -20.10 -3.49
N PHE A 70 -23.51 -21.09 -3.63
CA PHE A 70 -23.92 -22.47 -3.92
C PHE A 70 -24.74 -23.11 -2.79
N TRP A 71 -24.43 -22.83 -1.54
CA TRP A 71 -25.23 -23.31 -0.42
C TRP A 71 -26.66 -22.77 -0.44
N ARG A 72 -26.84 -21.50 -0.82
CA ARG A 72 -28.19 -20.91 -1.00
C ARG A 72 -28.97 -21.57 -2.13
N GLN A 73 -28.30 -22.14 -3.10
CA GLN A 73 -28.90 -22.93 -4.20
C GLN A 73 -29.05 -24.42 -3.83
N GLY A 74 -28.82 -24.82 -2.57
CA GLY A 74 -28.94 -26.20 -2.11
C GLY A 74 -27.70 -27.07 -2.40
N ARG A 75 -26.65 -26.55 -3.03
CA ARG A 75 -25.42 -27.29 -3.34
C ARG A 75 -24.39 -27.11 -2.22
N LYS A 76 -24.21 -28.13 -1.39
CA LYS A 76 -23.21 -28.17 -0.32
C LYS A 76 -21.82 -28.48 -0.90
N VAL A 77 -20.98 -27.46 -1.06
CA VAL A 77 -19.61 -27.59 -1.58
C VAL A 77 -18.59 -27.13 -0.56
N ASN A 78 -17.43 -27.80 -0.53
CA ASN A 78 -16.34 -27.44 0.35
C ASN A 78 -15.56 -26.25 -0.22
N ARG A 79 -15.20 -25.27 0.64
CA ARG A 79 -14.41 -24.10 0.27
C ARG A 79 -13.07 -24.49 -0.39
N LYS A 80 -12.38 -25.52 0.11
CA LYS A 80 -11.10 -25.97 -0.47
C LYS A 80 -11.27 -26.46 -1.92
N ARG A 81 -12.41 -27.13 -2.22
CA ARG A 81 -12.75 -27.58 -3.59
C ARG A 81 -12.95 -26.36 -4.49
N ILE A 82 -13.76 -25.38 -4.11
CA ILE A 82 -13.97 -24.14 -4.86
C ILE A 82 -12.65 -23.40 -5.09
N GLN A 83 -11.84 -23.25 -4.05
CA GLN A 83 -10.55 -22.54 -4.16
C GLN A 83 -9.59 -23.23 -5.13
N ARG A 84 -9.55 -24.57 -5.14
CA ARG A 84 -8.76 -25.35 -6.09
C ARG A 84 -9.25 -25.14 -7.52
N LEU A 85 -10.57 -25.21 -7.75
CA LEU A 85 -11.16 -25.05 -9.08
C LEU A 85 -10.96 -23.63 -9.61
N MET A 86 -11.22 -22.59 -8.81
CA MET A 86 -10.96 -21.19 -9.20
C MET A 86 -9.49 -20.99 -9.60
N ARG A 87 -8.54 -21.60 -8.85
CA ARG A 87 -7.10 -21.53 -9.20
C ARG A 87 -6.81 -22.25 -10.52
N LEU A 88 -7.41 -23.43 -10.75
CA LEU A 88 -7.25 -24.21 -11.98
C LEU A 88 -7.76 -23.44 -13.20
N MET A 89 -8.86 -22.69 -13.04
CA MET A 89 -9.47 -21.83 -14.06
C MET A 89 -8.74 -20.50 -14.24
N GLY A 90 -7.78 -20.15 -13.38
CA GLY A 90 -7.13 -18.82 -13.38
C GLY A 90 -8.04 -17.69 -12.90
N ILE A 91 -9.14 -18.01 -12.18
CA ILE A 91 -10.11 -17.03 -11.69
C ILE A 91 -9.71 -16.52 -10.31
N GLU A 92 -9.59 -15.21 -10.16
CA GLU A 92 -9.35 -14.53 -8.89
C GLU A 92 -10.38 -13.41 -8.70
N ALA A 93 -10.91 -13.26 -7.46
CA ALA A 93 -11.84 -12.18 -7.16
C ALA A 93 -11.23 -10.80 -7.43
N ILE A 94 -11.99 -9.93 -8.09
CA ILE A 94 -11.58 -8.55 -8.34
C ILE A 94 -11.86 -7.73 -7.08
N TYR A 95 -10.82 -7.27 -6.41
CA TYR A 95 -10.91 -6.36 -5.27
C TYR A 95 -9.62 -5.51 -5.18
N PRO A 96 -9.68 -4.33 -4.55
CA PRO A 96 -8.46 -3.57 -4.28
C PRO A 96 -7.51 -4.39 -3.41
N LYS A 97 -6.33 -4.70 -3.94
CA LYS A 97 -5.32 -5.45 -3.17
C LYS A 97 -4.68 -4.52 -2.14
N PRO A 98 -4.40 -5.00 -0.91
CA PRO A 98 -3.59 -4.24 0.02
C PRO A 98 -2.19 -3.99 -0.58
N HIS A 99 -1.58 -2.90 -0.24
CA HIS A 99 -0.26 -2.49 -0.75
C HIS A 99 -0.23 -2.20 -2.26
N THR A 100 -1.15 -1.36 -2.73
CA THR A 100 -1.17 -0.87 -4.11
C THR A 100 0.03 0.04 -4.43
N SER A 101 0.61 0.68 -3.41
CA SER A 101 1.82 1.51 -3.56
C SER A 101 3.07 0.68 -3.27
N ARG A 102 3.98 0.61 -4.22
CA ARG A 102 5.32 0.04 -4.02
C ARG A 102 6.27 1.18 -3.71
N PRO A 103 7.04 1.13 -2.60
CA PRO A 103 8.10 2.10 -2.34
C PRO A 103 9.06 2.16 -3.53
N HIS A 104 9.45 3.36 -3.94
CA HIS A 104 10.49 3.49 -4.96
C HIS A 104 11.83 3.01 -4.38
N PRO A 105 12.64 2.22 -5.09
CA PRO A 105 13.89 1.66 -4.57
C PRO A 105 14.89 2.71 -4.05
N GLU A 106 14.85 3.91 -4.61
CA GLU A 106 15.74 5.02 -4.24
C GLU A 106 15.25 5.85 -3.05
N HIS A 107 14.02 5.60 -2.56
CA HIS A 107 13.48 6.32 -1.40
C HIS A 107 14.16 5.83 -0.13
N LYS A 108 15.02 6.68 0.42
CA LYS A 108 15.72 6.41 1.68
C LYS A 108 14.79 6.68 2.86
N ILE A 109 14.64 5.67 3.74
CA ILE A 109 13.96 5.83 5.02
C ILE A 109 14.99 6.25 6.07
N TYR A 110 14.64 7.27 6.85
CA TYR A 110 15.49 7.81 7.92
C TYR A 110 15.04 7.26 9.28
N PRO A 111 15.95 7.19 10.28
CA PRO A 111 15.60 6.71 11.61
C PRO A 111 14.67 7.70 12.33
N TYR A 112 13.88 7.19 13.28
CA TYR A 112 13.09 8.02 14.17
C TYR A 112 13.97 8.60 15.28
N LEU A 113 14.06 9.93 15.35
CA LEU A 113 14.99 10.65 16.24
C LEU A 113 14.33 11.22 17.50
N LEU A 114 12.99 11.15 17.61
CA LEU A 114 12.25 11.85 18.66
C LEU A 114 11.97 10.98 19.91
N ARG A 115 12.48 9.73 19.93
CA ARG A 115 12.32 8.87 21.10
C ARG A 115 13.08 9.47 22.27
N ASP A 116 12.37 9.67 23.37
CA ASP A 116 12.93 10.20 24.61
C ASP A 116 13.48 11.63 24.51
N LEU A 117 13.18 12.34 23.40
CA LEU A 117 13.56 13.73 23.22
C LEU A 117 12.58 14.65 23.97
N THR A 118 13.10 15.45 24.90
CA THR A 118 12.31 16.53 25.50
C THR A 118 12.30 17.74 24.54
N ILE A 119 11.11 18.21 24.18
CA ILE A 119 10.93 19.36 23.30
C ILE A 119 10.61 20.57 24.17
N ASP A 120 11.55 21.49 24.30
CA ASP A 120 11.52 22.58 25.26
C ASP A 120 11.59 24.00 24.63
N HIS A 121 11.86 24.10 23.33
CA HIS A 121 11.89 25.38 22.63
C HIS A 121 11.31 25.31 21.20
N ALA A 122 10.91 26.48 20.68
CA ALA A 122 10.43 26.60 19.32
C ALA A 122 11.55 26.34 18.29
N ASN A 123 11.18 25.79 17.12
CA ASN A 123 12.10 25.38 16.07
C ASN A 123 13.03 24.21 16.43
N GLN A 124 12.81 23.52 17.53
CA GLN A 124 13.53 22.29 17.83
C GLN A 124 13.07 21.16 16.91
N VAL A 125 11.75 20.94 16.79
CA VAL A 125 11.16 19.92 15.94
C VAL A 125 10.01 20.48 15.14
N TRP A 126 10.12 20.39 13.82
CA TRP A 126 8.98 20.59 12.93
C TRP A 126 8.46 19.25 12.42
N ALA A 127 7.16 19.16 12.20
CA ALA A 127 6.54 18.00 11.59
C ALA A 127 5.64 18.38 10.42
N ALA A 128 5.52 17.48 9.46
CA ALA A 128 4.61 17.62 8.35
C ALA A 128 3.80 16.33 8.14
N ASP A 129 2.60 16.53 7.63
CA ASP A 129 1.72 15.44 7.20
C ASP A 129 0.77 15.95 6.10
N ILE A 130 0.16 15.01 5.37
CA ILE A 130 -0.78 15.29 4.29
C ILE A 130 -2.14 14.70 4.65
N THR A 131 -3.19 15.49 4.47
CA THR A 131 -4.55 15.00 4.62
C THR A 131 -5.39 15.23 3.36
N TYR A 132 -6.42 14.40 3.20
CA TYR A 132 -7.42 14.52 2.14
C TYR A 132 -8.55 15.45 2.59
N VAL A 133 -8.93 16.37 1.72
CA VAL A 133 -10.09 17.25 1.89
C VAL A 133 -11.13 16.91 0.83
N GLY A 134 -12.32 16.46 1.24
CA GLY A 134 -13.42 16.17 0.34
C GLY A 134 -13.96 17.44 -0.29
N MET A 135 -14.20 17.41 -1.61
CA MET A 135 -14.84 18.47 -2.38
C MET A 135 -16.20 17.98 -2.87
N SER A 136 -17.04 18.85 -3.41
CA SER A 136 -18.28 18.45 -4.08
C SER A 136 -18.02 17.47 -5.23
N ARG A 137 -16.85 17.55 -5.86
CA ARG A 137 -16.36 16.58 -6.86
C ARG A 137 -14.89 16.30 -6.60
N GLY A 138 -14.58 15.06 -6.17
CA GLY A 138 -13.21 14.60 -5.93
C GLY A 138 -12.61 15.05 -4.59
N TYR A 139 -11.30 15.23 -4.57
CA TYR A 139 -10.53 15.53 -3.37
C TYR A 139 -9.44 16.55 -3.68
N MET A 140 -9.06 17.32 -2.67
CA MET A 140 -7.82 18.09 -2.61
C MET A 140 -6.91 17.49 -1.53
N TYR A 141 -5.63 17.72 -1.68
CA TYR A 141 -4.59 17.34 -0.71
C TYR A 141 -4.15 18.60 0.02
N LEU A 142 -4.10 18.51 1.32
CA LEU A 142 -3.64 19.59 2.19
C LEU A 142 -2.41 19.10 2.96
N VAL A 143 -1.26 19.73 2.74
CA VAL A 143 -0.07 19.58 3.58
C VAL A 143 0.01 20.73 4.58
N ALA A 144 0.44 20.44 5.79
CA ALA A 144 0.79 21.45 6.77
C ALA A 144 2.12 21.11 7.45
N ILE A 145 2.87 22.15 7.75
CA ILE A 145 4.10 22.09 8.56
C ILE A 145 3.83 22.80 9.88
N MET A 146 4.12 22.11 10.97
CA MET A 146 3.86 22.58 12.33
C MET A 146 5.12 22.51 13.19
N ASP A 147 5.33 23.52 13.99
CA ASP A 147 6.32 23.48 15.08
C ASP A 147 5.74 22.74 16.27
N TRP A 148 6.43 21.73 16.74
CA TRP A 148 5.95 20.85 17.81
C TRP A 148 5.90 21.50 19.18
N HIS A 149 6.78 22.45 19.47
CA HIS A 149 6.77 23.15 20.75
C HIS A 149 5.60 24.12 20.84
N SER A 150 5.49 25.05 19.90
CA SER A 150 4.48 26.13 19.91
C SER A 150 3.12 25.69 19.39
N ARG A 151 3.02 24.56 18.69
CA ARG A 151 1.84 24.09 17.94
C ARG A 151 1.41 24.99 16.79
N LYS A 152 2.24 25.92 16.42
CA LYS A 152 1.98 26.85 15.33
C LYS A 152 2.09 26.16 13.99
N VAL A 153 1.09 26.35 13.13
CA VAL A 153 1.18 26.00 11.71
C VAL A 153 2.07 27.06 11.03
N LEU A 154 3.20 26.62 10.51
CA LEU A 154 4.21 27.49 9.92
C LEU A 154 3.92 27.79 8.45
N SER A 155 3.47 26.78 7.73
CA SER A 155 3.02 26.88 6.34
C SER A 155 2.06 25.76 6.02
N TRP A 156 1.28 25.95 4.97
CA TRP A 156 0.40 24.95 4.41
C TRP A 156 0.19 25.16 2.92
N ARG A 157 -0.15 24.08 2.18
CA ARG A 157 -0.45 24.12 0.75
C ARG A 157 -1.59 23.20 0.39
N LEU A 158 -2.38 23.59 -0.61
CA LEU A 158 -3.38 22.77 -1.26
C LEU A 158 -2.89 22.33 -2.63
N SER A 159 -3.13 21.07 -2.98
CA SER A 159 -2.85 20.51 -4.30
C SER A 159 -4.02 19.62 -4.75
N ASN A 160 -4.24 19.53 -6.06
CA ASN A 160 -5.14 18.57 -6.68
C ASN A 160 -4.40 17.29 -7.12
N THR A 161 -3.07 17.24 -7.02
CA THR A 161 -2.23 16.07 -7.25
C THR A 161 -1.48 15.70 -5.99
N LEU A 162 -1.08 14.43 -5.86
CA LEU A 162 -0.32 13.93 -4.73
C LEU A 162 1.19 13.84 -5.08
N GLU A 163 1.69 14.79 -5.84
CA GLU A 163 3.11 14.96 -6.16
C GLU A 163 3.87 15.59 -5.00
N SER A 164 5.20 15.59 -5.04
CA SER A 164 6.02 16.14 -3.94
C SER A 164 6.12 17.66 -3.93
N ASP A 165 5.83 18.31 -5.04
CA ASP A 165 6.13 19.73 -5.27
C ASP A 165 5.45 20.66 -4.26
N PHE A 166 4.16 20.46 -3.97
CA PHE A 166 3.44 21.28 -2.99
C PHE A 166 3.97 21.11 -1.55
N CYS A 167 4.57 19.94 -1.24
CA CYS A 167 5.25 19.71 0.03
C CYS A 167 6.59 20.47 0.10
N VAL A 168 7.33 20.47 -1.01
CA VAL A 168 8.58 21.22 -1.14
C VAL A 168 8.33 22.73 -1.03
N GLU A 169 7.31 23.24 -1.71
CA GLU A 169 6.91 24.66 -1.62
C GLU A 169 6.53 25.05 -0.17
N ALA A 170 5.74 24.19 0.51
CA ALA A 170 5.40 24.44 1.91
C ALA A 170 6.65 24.47 2.80
N LEU A 171 7.60 23.54 2.59
CA LEU A 171 8.85 23.50 3.33
C LEU A 171 9.70 24.76 3.10
N GLN A 172 9.89 25.17 1.86
CA GLN A 172 10.65 26.36 1.50
C GLN A 172 10.05 27.63 2.08
N GLU A 173 8.71 27.76 2.06
CA GLU A 173 8.03 28.87 2.69
C GLU A 173 8.24 28.89 4.21
N ALA A 174 8.10 27.76 4.88
CA ALA A 174 8.32 27.67 6.32
C ALA A 174 9.75 28.06 6.69
N LEU A 175 10.75 27.53 5.96
CA LEU A 175 12.17 27.85 6.15
C LEU A 175 12.46 29.33 5.93
N SER A 176 11.89 29.94 4.90
CA SER A 176 12.12 31.38 4.60
C SER A 176 11.55 32.32 5.66
N ARG A 177 10.44 31.94 6.30
CA ARG A 177 9.73 32.79 7.29
C ARG A 177 10.19 32.61 8.72
N TYR A 178 10.55 31.38 9.09
CA TYR A 178 10.77 30.98 10.49
C TYR A 178 12.20 30.48 10.78
N GLY A 179 13.05 30.44 9.75
CA GLY A 179 14.37 29.81 9.88
C GLY A 179 14.33 28.31 9.75
N ARG A 180 15.25 27.61 10.37
CA ARG A 180 15.37 26.15 10.29
C ARG A 180 15.09 25.48 11.63
N PRO A 181 14.47 24.30 11.64
CA PRO A 181 14.42 23.45 12.84
C PRO A 181 15.73 22.65 12.99
N ASP A 182 15.93 22.08 14.18
CA ASP A 182 16.99 21.10 14.39
C ASP A 182 16.62 19.74 13.77
N ILE A 183 15.36 19.33 13.91
CA ILE A 183 14.84 18.06 13.41
C ILE A 183 13.56 18.32 12.61
N PHE A 184 13.42 17.63 11.48
CA PHE A 184 12.18 17.59 10.70
C PHE A 184 11.62 16.16 10.68
N ASN A 185 10.41 15.99 11.21
CA ASN A 185 9.73 14.69 11.34
C ASN A 185 8.59 14.54 10.34
N THR A 186 8.52 13.38 9.67
CA THR A 186 7.44 13.03 8.74
C THR A 186 7.10 11.56 8.84
N ASP A 187 6.02 11.16 8.18
CA ASP A 187 5.78 9.75 7.87
C ASP A 187 6.72 9.25 6.75
N GLN A 188 6.58 7.98 6.37
CA GLN A 188 7.32 7.37 5.26
C GLN A 188 6.60 7.53 3.91
N GLY A 189 5.76 8.54 3.74
CA GLY A 189 5.06 8.85 2.50
C GLY A 189 6.02 9.13 1.34
N SER A 190 5.59 8.79 0.12
CA SER A 190 6.41 8.98 -1.09
C SER A 190 6.81 10.43 -1.33
N GLN A 191 5.99 11.38 -0.90
CA GLN A 191 6.24 12.81 -1.01
C GLN A 191 7.42 13.24 -0.14
N PHE A 192 7.45 12.78 1.10
CA PHE A 192 8.47 13.13 2.09
C PHE A 192 9.76 12.32 1.94
N THR A 193 9.69 11.12 1.35
CA THR A 193 10.86 10.30 1.02
C THR A 193 11.47 10.66 -0.34
N SER A 194 10.85 11.56 -1.10
CA SER A 194 11.34 12.01 -2.41
C SER A 194 12.71 12.68 -2.29
N THR A 195 13.52 12.54 -3.32
CA THR A 195 14.83 13.20 -3.38
C THR A 195 14.70 14.71 -3.31
N ALA A 196 13.69 15.29 -3.97
CA ALA A 196 13.45 16.74 -3.96
C ALA A 196 13.20 17.27 -2.55
N PHE A 197 12.33 16.61 -1.76
CA PHE A 197 12.01 17.04 -0.41
C PHE A 197 13.20 16.84 0.55
N THR A 198 13.81 15.66 0.54
CA THR A 198 14.91 15.34 1.45
C THR A 198 16.18 16.14 1.14
N GLN A 199 16.38 16.57 -0.13
CA GLN A 199 17.51 17.40 -0.51
C GLN A 199 17.42 18.79 0.10
N VAL A 200 16.22 19.42 0.11
CA VAL A 200 16.01 20.72 0.77
C VAL A 200 16.39 20.65 2.25
N LEU A 201 15.99 19.59 2.96
CA LEU A 201 16.36 19.41 4.38
C LEU A 201 17.88 19.28 4.58
N LYS A 202 18.54 18.51 3.72
CA LYS A 202 20.01 18.33 3.77
C LYS A 202 20.76 19.62 3.48
N ASP A 203 20.33 20.38 2.48
CA ASP A 203 20.97 21.64 2.08
C ASP A 203 20.92 22.68 3.21
N HIS A 204 19.90 22.58 4.08
CA HIS A 204 19.78 23.43 5.28
C HIS A 204 20.39 22.82 6.54
N GLY A 205 21.02 21.64 6.44
CA GLY A 205 21.64 20.95 7.58
C GLY A 205 20.63 20.51 8.65
N ILE A 206 19.39 20.15 8.26
CA ILE A 206 18.31 19.71 9.16
C ILE A 206 18.36 18.20 9.31
N ALA A 207 18.29 17.70 10.55
CA ALA A 207 18.21 16.28 10.82
C ALA A 207 16.85 15.72 10.41
N ILE A 208 16.83 14.63 9.61
CA ILE A 208 15.61 14.02 9.11
C ILE A 208 15.21 12.88 10.02
N SER A 209 13.97 12.93 10.51
CA SER A 209 13.33 11.88 11.31
C SER A 209 12.11 11.35 10.57
N MET A 210 11.90 10.03 10.60
CA MET A 210 10.71 9.41 10.02
C MET A 210 10.04 8.45 10.98
N ASP A 211 8.72 8.54 11.06
CA ASP A 211 7.89 7.70 11.92
C ASP A 211 8.04 6.22 11.56
N GLY A 212 8.00 5.35 12.55
CA GLY A 212 7.97 3.90 12.33
C GLY A 212 6.65 3.46 11.67
N ARG A 213 6.70 2.44 10.80
CA ARG A 213 5.50 1.87 10.19
C ARG A 213 4.46 1.47 11.25
N GLY A 214 3.24 2.04 11.14
CA GLY A 214 2.12 1.71 12.01
C GLY A 214 2.17 2.35 13.41
N ARG A 215 3.03 3.33 13.64
CA ARG A 215 3.10 4.09 14.89
C ARG A 215 2.47 5.48 14.72
N CYS A 216 1.14 5.52 14.77
CA CYS A 216 0.39 6.79 14.69
C CYS A 216 0.69 7.77 15.85
N GLN A 217 1.28 7.32 16.95
CA GLN A 217 1.65 8.20 18.07
C GLN A 217 2.86 9.11 17.77
N ASP A 218 3.62 8.78 16.75
CA ASP A 218 4.86 9.49 16.42
C ASP A 218 4.59 10.85 15.71
N ASN A 219 3.33 11.13 15.27
CA ASN A 219 2.92 12.41 14.66
C ASN A 219 1.59 12.97 15.22
N ILE A 220 1.33 12.69 16.50
CA ILE A 220 0.04 12.97 17.18
C ILE A 220 -0.43 14.42 17.06
N PHE A 221 0.48 15.38 16.96
CA PHE A 221 0.13 16.81 16.96
C PHE A 221 -0.44 17.26 15.61
N VAL A 222 0.12 16.76 14.51
CA VAL A 222 -0.42 17.05 13.17
C VAL A 222 -1.71 16.28 12.94
N GLU A 223 -1.82 15.05 13.45
CA GLU A 223 -3.08 14.29 13.44
C GLU A 223 -4.18 15.04 14.23
N ARG A 224 -3.84 15.63 15.37
CA ARG A 224 -4.77 16.47 16.14
C ARG A 224 -5.18 17.74 15.40
N LEU A 225 -4.26 18.38 14.65
CA LEU A 225 -4.58 19.49 13.76
C LEU A 225 -5.61 19.06 12.72
N TRP A 226 -5.40 17.93 12.05
CA TRP A 226 -6.35 17.40 11.07
C TRP A 226 -7.73 17.12 11.66
N TRP A 227 -7.77 16.54 12.86
CA TRP A 227 -9.03 16.33 13.56
C TRP A 227 -9.75 17.65 13.78
N THR A 228 -9.06 18.67 14.28
CA THR A 228 -9.62 19.99 14.56
C THR A 228 -10.15 20.66 13.28
N ILE A 229 -9.35 20.75 12.24
CA ILE A 229 -9.75 21.35 10.96
C ILE A 229 -10.95 20.61 10.35
N LYS A 230 -10.92 19.28 10.34
CA LYS A 230 -12.01 18.47 9.77
C LYS A 230 -13.31 18.63 10.53
N HIS A 231 -13.30 18.54 11.84
CA HIS A 231 -14.53 18.55 12.65
C HIS A 231 -15.05 19.96 12.94
N HIS A 232 -14.18 20.95 13.03
CA HIS A 232 -14.62 22.31 13.34
C HIS A 232 -14.91 23.14 12.11
N TYR A 233 -14.41 22.72 10.93
CA TYR A 233 -14.58 23.49 9.70
C TYR A 233 -14.99 22.66 8.49
N LEU A 234 -14.18 21.71 8.03
CA LEU A 234 -14.36 21.05 6.74
C LEU A 234 -15.66 20.25 6.64
N TYR A 235 -16.07 19.56 7.70
CA TYR A 235 -17.31 18.75 7.69
C TYR A 235 -18.57 19.59 7.83
N LEU A 236 -18.44 20.87 8.21
CA LEU A 236 -19.55 21.79 8.34
C LEU A 236 -19.81 22.60 7.05
N HIS A 237 -18.90 22.53 6.08
CA HIS A 237 -18.96 23.31 4.86
C HIS A 237 -18.85 22.43 3.63
N SER A 238 -19.42 22.89 2.52
CA SER A 238 -19.31 22.26 1.19
C SER A 238 -18.51 23.17 0.29
N PHE A 239 -17.45 22.63 -0.33
CA PHE A 239 -16.58 23.39 -1.21
C PHE A 239 -16.79 22.97 -2.66
N SER A 240 -17.11 23.93 -3.53
CA SER A 240 -17.31 23.69 -4.96
C SER A 240 -16.04 23.88 -5.77
N CYS A 241 -15.12 24.70 -5.31
CA CYS A 241 -13.85 24.96 -5.97
C CYS A 241 -12.70 25.11 -4.96
N SER A 242 -11.46 25.04 -5.47
CA SER A 242 -10.24 25.16 -4.66
C SER A 242 -10.03 26.53 -4.06
N SER A 243 -10.52 27.59 -4.71
CA SER A 243 -10.44 28.97 -4.19
C SER A 243 -11.29 29.14 -2.94
N ASP A 244 -12.51 28.60 -2.91
CA ASP A 244 -13.41 28.65 -1.73
C ASP A 244 -12.77 27.94 -0.54
N LEU A 245 -12.22 26.75 -0.79
CA LEU A 245 -11.51 25.99 0.25
C LEU A 245 -10.29 26.75 0.76
N ARG A 246 -9.50 27.34 -0.15
CA ARG A 246 -8.31 28.12 0.23
C ARG A 246 -8.68 29.34 1.07
N HIS A 247 -9.71 30.06 0.69
CA HIS A 247 -10.20 31.23 1.42
C HIS A 247 -10.61 30.84 2.84
N GLY A 248 -11.43 29.81 2.98
CA GLY A 248 -11.91 29.40 4.28
C GLY A 248 -10.87 28.73 5.19
N LEU A 249 -9.78 28.20 4.65
CA LEU A 249 -8.65 27.72 5.44
C LEU A 249 -7.70 28.86 5.86
N SER A 250 -7.81 30.04 5.24
CA SER A 250 -6.96 31.21 5.54
C SER A 250 -7.52 32.08 6.64
N GLU A 251 -8.82 31.97 6.95
CA GLU A 251 -9.52 32.64 8.06
C GLU A 251 -9.24 31.96 9.40
#